data_c068398b68ad1ae5838251b87d137675
#
_entry.id   c068398b68ad1ae5838251b87d137675
#
_cell.length_a   1.000
_cell.length_b   1.000
_cell.length_c   1.000
_cell.angle_alpha   90.00
_cell.angle_beta   90.00
_cell.angle_gamma   90.00
#
_symmetry.space_group_name_H-M   'P 1'
#
loop_
_entity.id
_entity.type
_entity.pdbx_description
1 polymer ?
#
loop_
_entity_poly.entity_id
_entity_poly.type
_entity_poly.pdbx_seq_one_letter_code
_entity_poly.pdbx_strand_id
1 'polypeptide(L)'
;MKLQFIEAGEIVNTHGVRGEVKVLCWLDAPEMLCEFDRCRIGGKDYEMESVRVQKTCNLVKLSGVDTMEDAQKLRGKVLELYREDIDGEVIFAAELIGVEVYAEGENIGTIREVLDYPGNAVYVVRGEHEYMVPAVKQFILSTDMENNTMQVRLIEGMRSDEN
;
A
#
# COMPACT_ATOMS: atom_id res chain seq x y z
N MET A 1 -10.87 5.05 -1.99
CA MET A 1 -10.63 5.39 -3.42
C MET A 1 -9.59 4.45 -4.01
N LYS A 2 -9.92 3.83 -5.13
CA LYS A 2 -9.04 2.85 -5.78
C LYS A 2 -7.95 3.58 -6.57
N LEU A 3 -6.69 3.30 -6.26
CA LEU A 3 -5.54 3.93 -6.90
C LEU A 3 -5.14 3.17 -8.18
N GLN A 4 -4.70 3.90 -9.20
CA GLN A 4 -4.20 3.32 -10.44
C GLN A 4 -2.79 2.73 -10.27
N PHE A 5 -1.99 3.38 -9.43
CA PHE A 5 -0.63 2.94 -9.12
C PHE A 5 -0.49 2.75 -7.62
N ILE A 6 0.27 1.73 -7.23
CA ILE A 6 0.52 1.41 -5.82
C ILE A 6 2.00 1.56 -5.54
N GLU A 7 2.35 2.38 -4.56
CA GLU A 7 3.73 2.53 -4.12
C GLU A 7 4.19 1.23 -3.44
N ALA A 8 5.22 0.60 -3.99
CA ALA A 8 5.69 -0.70 -3.55
C ALA A 8 7.05 -0.68 -2.86
N GLY A 9 7.78 0.40 -2.97
CA GLY A 9 9.08 0.52 -2.32
C GLY A 9 9.86 1.74 -2.75
N GLU A 10 11.01 1.93 -2.13
CA GLU A 10 11.91 3.03 -2.46
C GLU A 10 13.26 2.47 -2.88
N ILE A 11 13.82 3.04 -3.94
CA ILE A 11 15.17 2.70 -4.37
C ILE A 11 16.15 3.39 -3.43
N VAL A 12 16.81 2.61 -2.58
CA VAL A 12 17.69 3.14 -1.53
C VAL A 12 19.17 3.10 -1.90
N ASN A 13 19.55 2.27 -2.87
CA ASN A 13 20.94 2.17 -3.29
C ASN A 13 21.04 1.43 -4.64
N THR A 14 22.25 1.36 -5.16
CA THR A 14 22.59 0.52 -6.31
C THR A 14 23.18 -0.80 -5.79
N HIS A 15 23.23 -1.82 -6.66
CA HIS A 15 23.84 -3.10 -6.32
C HIS A 15 24.68 -3.60 -7.49
N GLY A 16 25.98 -3.70 -7.29
CA GLY A 16 26.91 -4.16 -8.30
C GLY A 16 27.07 -3.19 -9.46
N VAL A 17 27.61 -3.67 -10.58
CA VAL A 17 27.98 -2.82 -11.73
C VAL A 17 27.06 -3.01 -12.93
N ARG A 18 26.10 -3.93 -12.87
CA ARG A 18 25.21 -4.24 -13.99
C ARG A 18 23.93 -3.44 -14.04
N GLY A 19 23.77 -2.48 -13.12
CA GLY A 19 22.59 -1.63 -13.08
C GLY A 19 21.47 -2.11 -12.17
N GLU A 20 21.71 -3.11 -11.32
CA GLU A 20 20.72 -3.52 -10.34
C GLU A 20 20.51 -2.43 -9.29
N VAL A 21 19.27 -2.24 -8.87
CA VAL A 21 18.90 -1.31 -7.81
C VAL A 21 18.43 -2.07 -6.59
N LYS A 22 18.74 -1.52 -5.41
CA LYS A 22 18.28 -2.07 -4.14
C LYS A 22 17.02 -1.33 -3.73
N VAL A 23 15.91 -2.07 -3.61
CA VAL A 23 14.60 -1.53 -3.29
C VAL A 23 14.20 -1.94 -1.88
N LEU A 24 13.93 -0.96 -1.02
CA LEU A 24 13.32 -1.22 0.29
C LEU A 24 11.84 -1.49 0.05
N CYS A 25 11.43 -2.73 0.24
CA CYS A 25 10.07 -3.17 -0.06
C CYS A 25 9.08 -2.68 1.00
N TRP A 26 7.98 -2.07 0.53
CA TRP A 26 6.89 -1.60 1.39
C TRP A 26 5.68 -2.53 1.37
N LEU A 27 5.74 -3.59 0.56
CA LEU A 27 4.71 -4.63 0.55
C LEU A 27 4.88 -5.50 1.82
N ASP A 28 3.90 -6.34 2.11
CA ASP A 28 3.92 -7.19 3.30
C ASP A 28 5.15 -8.09 3.38
N ALA A 29 5.65 -8.54 2.22
CA ALA A 29 6.87 -9.33 2.15
C ALA A 29 7.62 -9.01 0.85
N PRO A 30 8.98 -8.97 0.88
CA PRO A 30 9.74 -8.69 -0.35
C PRO A 30 9.55 -9.75 -1.44
N GLU A 31 9.17 -10.98 -1.07
CA GLU A 31 8.84 -12.04 -2.04
C GLU A 31 7.67 -11.65 -2.94
N MET A 32 6.77 -10.81 -2.47
CA MET A 32 5.61 -10.36 -3.24
C MET A 32 6.02 -9.58 -4.50
N LEU A 33 7.11 -8.81 -4.43
CA LEU A 33 7.58 -8.06 -5.60
C LEU A 33 8.08 -8.97 -6.71
N CYS A 34 8.53 -10.18 -6.38
CA CYS A 34 9.03 -11.15 -7.35
C CYS A 34 7.91 -11.66 -8.30
N GLU A 35 6.67 -11.44 -7.97
CA GLU A 35 5.53 -11.87 -8.78
C GLU A 35 5.19 -10.90 -9.92
N PHE A 36 5.84 -9.75 -9.96
CA PHE A 36 5.55 -8.70 -10.93
C PHE A 36 6.64 -8.59 -12.00
N ASP A 37 6.23 -8.27 -13.22
CA ASP A 37 7.13 -8.17 -14.38
C ASP A 37 7.44 -6.73 -14.79
N ARG A 38 6.69 -5.77 -14.28
CA ARG A 38 6.85 -4.36 -14.64
C ARG A 38 6.59 -3.44 -13.46
N CYS A 39 7.14 -2.24 -13.56
CA CYS A 39 6.94 -1.22 -12.54
C CYS A 39 7.02 0.17 -13.19
N ARG A 40 6.73 1.19 -12.39
CA ARG A 40 6.84 2.58 -12.80
C ARG A 40 7.69 3.33 -11.79
N ILE A 41 8.65 4.10 -12.29
CA ILE A 41 9.55 4.90 -11.45
C ILE A 41 9.67 6.29 -12.06
N GLY A 42 9.33 7.31 -11.27
CA GLY A 42 9.40 8.70 -11.75
C GLY A 42 8.55 8.99 -12.98
N GLY A 43 7.42 8.30 -13.11
CA GLY A 43 6.53 8.45 -14.25
C GLY A 43 6.94 7.70 -15.51
N LYS A 44 8.00 6.89 -15.43
CA LYS A 44 8.49 6.09 -16.56
C LYS A 44 8.28 4.61 -16.28
N ASP A 45 7.85 3.87 -17.29
CA ASP A 45 7.63 2.43 -17.22
C ASP A 45 8.92 1.65 -17.44
N TYR A 46 9.10 0.60 -16.65
CA TYR A 46 10.25 -0.31 -16.76
C TYR A 46 9.78 -1.75 -16.68
N GLU A 47 10.46 -2.63 -17.41
CA GLU A 47 10.31 -4.07 -17.21
C GLU A 47 11.30 -4.47 -16.11
N MET A 48 10.87 -5.33 -15.20
CA MET A 48 11.74 -5.92 -14.19
C MET A 48 12.26 -7.24 -14.71
N GLU A 49 13.49 -7.21 -15.24
CA GLU A 49 14.13 -8.38 -15.85
C GLU A 49 14.42 -9.47 -14.82
N SER A 50 14.77 -9.07 -13.60
CA SER A 50 14.93 -9.97 -12.48
C SER A 50 14.64 -9.27 -11.17
N VAL A 51 14.06 -10.00 -10.23
CA VAL A 51 13.76 -9.52 -8.88
C VAL A 51 14.22 -10.61 -7.91
N ARG A 52 15.13 -10.25 -7.02
CA ARG A 52 15.64 -11.15 -5.99
C ARG A 52 15.41 -10.59 -4.61
N VAL A 53 15.26 -11.44 -3.62
CA VAL A 53 15.09 -11.02 -2.23
C VAL A 53 16.44 -10.99 -1.52
N GLN A 54 16.71 -9.91 -0.80
CA GLN A 54 17.87 -9.79 0.09
C GLN A 54 17.41 -9.17 1.40
N LYS A 55 17.21 -10.00 2.41
CA LYS A 55 16.66 -9.58 3.71
C LYS A 55 15.28 -8.91 3.55
N THR A 56 15.14 -7.62 3.87
CA THR A 56 13.89 -6.87 3.73
C THR A 56 13.82 -6.10 2.43
N CYS A 57 14.83 -6.25 1.57
CA CYS A 57 14.94 -5.53 0.31
C CYS A 57 14.83 -6.45 -0.88
N ASN A 58 14.65 -5.84 -2.05
CA ASN A 58 14.72 -6.53 -3.33
C ASN A 58 15.89 -5.98 -4.13
N LEU A 59 16.54 -6.86 -4.89
CA LEU A 59 17.52 -6.46 -5.89
C LEU A 59 16.85 -6.62 -7.23
N VAL A 60 16.68 -5.51 -7.94
CA VAL A 60 15.88 -5.45 -9.17
C VAL A 60 16.74 -5.02 -10.34
N LYS A 61 16.72 -5.79 -11.43
CA LYS A 61 17.32 -5.41 -12.70
C LYS A 61 16.22 -4.85 -13.59
N LEU A 62 16.34 -3.58 -13.94
CA LEU A 62 15.37 -2.89 -14.79
C LEU A 62 15.83 -2.82 -16.23
N SER A 63 14.88 -2.86 -17.16
CA SER A 63 15.16 -2.70 -18.59
C SER A 63 15.74 -1.32 -18.86
N GLY A 64 16.81 -1.27 -19.65
CA GLY A 64 17.46 -0.01 -19.99
C GLY A 64 18.35 0.58 -18.92
N VAL A 65 18.47 -0.08 -17.76
CA VAL A 65 19.36 0.33 -16.67
C VAL A 65 20.47 -0.71 -16.57
N ASP A 66 21.56 -0.49 -17.28
CA ASP A 66 22.61 -1.49 -17.47
C ASP A 66 23.92 -1.16 -16.78
N THR A 67 24.04 0.03 -16.21
CA THR A 67 25.24 0.48 -15.53
C THR A 67 24.91 0.98 -14.13
N MET A 68 25.92 0.98 -13.24
CA MET A 68 25.78 1.53 -11.91
C MET A 68 25.41 3.02 -11.96
N GLU A 69 25.93 3.76 -12.94
CA GLU A 69 25.64 5.19 -13.12
C GLU A 69 24.16 5.44 -13.42
N ASP A 70 23.59 4.61 -14.31
CA ASP A 70 22.17 4.70 -14.65
C ASP A 70 21.30 4.32 -13.45
N ALA A 71 21.70 3.30 -12.71
CA ALA A 71 21.00 2.86 -11.49
C ALA A 71 21.04 3.96 -10.42
N GLN A 72 22.16 4.65 -10.29
CA GLN A 72 22.33 5.69 -9.28
C GLN A 72 21.40 6.88 -9.50
N LYS A 73 21.01 7.15 -10.74
CA LYS A 73 20.05 8.21 -11.07
C LYS A 73 18.65 7.94 -10.51
N LEU A 74 18.36 6.67 -10.20
CA LEU A 74 17.06 6.26 -9.69
C LEU A 74 17.02 6.25 -8.15
N ARG A 75 18.16 6.42 -7.50
CA ARG A 75 18.24 6.41 -6.05
C ARG A 75 17.35 7.50 -5.44
N GLY A 76 16.58 7.11 -4.43
CA GLY A 76 15.64 8.00 -3.75
C GLY A 76 14.27 8.05 -4.39
N LYS A 77 14.08 7.40 -5.54
CA LYS A 77 12.78 7.39 -6.21
C LYS A 77 11.91 6.23 -5.71
N VAL A 78 10.61 6.41 -5.82
CA VAL A 78 9.63 5.41 -5.41
C VAL A 78 9.33 4.49 -6.59
N LEU A 79 9.31 3.19 -6.32
CA LEU A 79 8.89 2.17 -7.27
C LEU A 79 7.40 1.94 -7.09
N GLU A 80 6.63 2.12 -8.16
CA GLU A 80 5.19 1.92 -8.17
C GLU A 80 4.83 0.70 -9.00
N LEU A 81 3.80 -0.02 -8.59
CA LEU A 81 3.21 -1.11 -9.35
C LEU A 81 1.91 -0.65 -9.98
N TYR A 82 1.53 -1.26 -11.09
CA TYR A 82 0.23 -1.01 -11.71
C TYR A 82 -0.84 -1.77 -10.95
N ARG A 83 -1.90 -1.07 -10.57
CA ARG A 83 -3.03 -1.70 -9.87
C ARG A 83 -3.59 -2.88 -10.66
N GLU A 84 -3.66 -2.76 -11.97
CA GLU A 84 -4.19 -3.81 -12.85
C GLU A 84 -3.38 -5.11 -12.85
N ASP A 85 -2.10 -5.05 -12.44
CA ASP A 85 -1.24 -6.22 -12.36
C ASP A 85 -1.44 -7.00 -11.06
N ILE A 86 -2.18 -6.46 -10.12
CA ILE A 86 -2.42 -7.08 -8.83
C ILE A 86 -3.67 -7.95 -8.92
N ASP A 87 -3.49 -9.27 -8.74
CA ASP A 87 -4.58 -10.23 -8.83
C ASP A 87 -5.51 -10.15 -7.61
N GLY A 88 -6.81 -10.27 -7.88
CA GLY A 88 -7.84 -10.31 -6.85
C GLY A 88 -8.19 -8.94 -6.29
N GLU A 89 -9.04 -8.95 -5.27
CA GLU A 89 -9.49 -7.73 -4.59
C GLU A 89 -8.57 -7.42 -3.41
N VAL A 90 -7.39 -6.92 -3.72
CA VAL A 90 -6.45 -6.46 -2.69
C VAL A 90 -6.70 -4.97 -2.44
N ILE A 91 -6.93 -4.63 -1.19
CA ILE A 91 -7.15 -3.24 -0.76
C ILE A 91 -5.93 -2.80 0.05
N PHE A 92 -5.27 -1.77 -0.42
CA PHE A 92 -4.10 -1.22 0.26
C PHE A 92 -4.51 -0.13 1.26
N ALA A 93 -3.75 0.02 2.34
CA ALA A 93 -4.03 1.02 3.37
C ALA A 93 -4.20 2.43 2.78
N ALA A 94 -3.35 2.80 1.83
CA ALA A 94 -3.42 4.13 1.18
C ALA A 94 -4.75 4.35 0.43
N GLU A 95 -5.38 3.28 -0.06
CA GLU A 95 -6.66 3.37 -0.76
C GLU A 95 -7.83 3.60 0.19
N LEU A 96 -7.67 3.24 1.45
CA LEU A 96 -8.71 3.36 2.47
C LEU A 96 -8.83 4.78 3.03
N ILE A 97 -7.79 5.59 2.91
CA ILE A 97 -7.81 6.97 3.40
C ILE A 97 -8.86 7.76 2.61
N GLY A 98 -9.77 8.41 3.32
CA GLY A 98 -10.86 9.18 2.71
C GLY A 98 -12.12 8.38 2.41
N VAL A 99 -12.12 7.07 2.68
CA VAL A 99 -13.33 6.24 2.52
C VAL A 99 -14.37 6.68 3.55
N GLU A 100 -15.59 6.87 3.09
CA GLU A 100 -16.72 7.22 3.97
C GLU A 100 -17.21 5.99 4.71
N VAL A 101 -17.37 6.13 6.02
CA VAL A 101 -17.74 5.01 6.90
C VAL A 101 -19.16 5.21 7.43
N TYR A 102 -19.96 4.15 7.32
CA TYR A 102 -21.35 4.14 7.77
C TYR A 102 -21.55 3.06 8.85
N ALA A 103 -22.30 3.42 9.89
CA ALA A 103 -22.71 2.50 10.94
C ALA A 103 -24.23 2.60 11.07
N GLU A 104 -24.92 1.48 10.92
CA GLU A 104 -26.39 1.43 10.96
C GLU A 104 -27.05 2.43 10.03
N GLY A 105 -26.46 2.63 8.84
CA GLY A 105 -26.98 3.55 7.84
C GLY A 105 -26.62 5.01 8.04
N GLU A 106 -25.90 5.33 9.10
CA GLU A 106 -25.48 6.71 9.40
C GLU A 106 -23.99 6.91 9.08
N ASN A 107 -23.67 8.01 8.41
CA ASN A 107 -22.28 8.37 8.11
C ASN A 107 -21.61 8.85 9.41
N ILE A 108 -20.58 8.13 9.84
CA ILE A 108 -19.84 8.45 11.06
C ILE A 108 -18.52 9.14 10.80
N GLY A 109 -18.17 9.35 9.54
CA GLY A 109 -16.95 10.05 9.16
C GLY A 109 -16.20 9.37 8.03
N THR A 110 -14.92 9.70 7.92
CA THR A 110 -14.02 9.12 6.92
C THR A 110 -12.79 8.51 7.58
N ILE A 111 -12.18 7.51 6.92
CA ILE A 111 -10.94 6.92 7.41
C ILE A 111 -9.83 7.96 7.21
N ARG A 112 -9.16 8.32 8.30
CA ARG A 112 -8.07 9.29 8.32
C ARG A 112 -6.71 8.66 8.42
N GLU A 113 -6.66 7.49 9.05
CA GLU A 113 -5.41 6.80 9.31
C GLU A 113 -5.67 5.31 9.44
N VAL A 114 -4.69 4.51 9.07
CA VAL A 114 -4.69 3.06 9.27
C VAL A 114 -3.51 2.74 10.16
N LEU A 115 -3.79 2.25 11.36
CA LEU A 115 -2.76 1.87 12.33
C LEU A 115 -2.49 0.37 12.19
N ASP A 116 -1.22 0.02 12.07
CA ASP A 116 -0.82 -1.36 11.88
C ASP A 116 -0.34 -1.95 13.21
N TYR A 117 -1.18 -2.79 13.80
CA TYR A 117 -0.87 -3.49 15.03
C TYR A 117 -0.63 -4.98 14.78
N PRO A 118 0.15 -5.65 15.64
CA PRO A 118 0.30 -7.10 15.55
C PRO A 118 -1.07 -7.80 15.58
N GLY A 119 -1.35 -8.60 14.55
CA GLY A 119 -2.59 -9.36 14.45
C GLY A 119 -3.68 -8.71 13.61
N ASN A 120 -3.81 -7.39 13.63
CA ASN A 120 -4.80 -6.70 12.80
C ASN A 120 -4.50 -5.20 12.70
N ALA A 121 -5.02 -4.58 11.64
CA ALA A 121 -4.98 -3.13 11.52
C ALA A 121 -6.17 -2.51 12.26
N VAL A 122 -6.09 -1.21 12.54
CA VAL A 122 -7.17 -0.44 13.14
C VAL A 122 -7.39 0.79 12.27
N TYR A 123 -8.63 1.03 11.88
CA TYR A 123 -8.99 2.21 11.10
C TYR A 123 -9.40 3.35 12.04
N VAL A 124 -8.77 4.50 11.88
CA VAL A 124 -9.14 5.70 12.60
C VAL A 124 -10.14 6.46 11.74
N VAL A 125 -11.39 6.50 12.20
CA VAL A 125 -12.50 7.15 11.49
C VAL A 125 -12.82 8.46 12.19
N ARG A 126 -12.78 9.55 11.46
CA ARG A 126 -13.07 10.89 12.00
C ARG A 126 -14.21 11.58 11.26
N GLY A 127 -15.17 12.04 12.01
CA GLY A 127 -16.29 12.85 11.57
C GLY A 127 -16.66 13.78 12.71
N GLU A 128 -17.92 13.78 13.12
CA GLU A 128 -18.35 14.50 14.32
C GLU A 128 -17.61 13.95 15.56
N HIS A 129 -17.37 12.65 15.57
CA HIS A 129 -16.61 11.97 16.61
C HIS A 129 -15.46 11.17 15.99
N GLU A 130 -14.55 10.70 16.82
CA GLU A 130 -13.48 9.84 16.37
C GLU A 130 -13.72 8.40 16.86
N TYR A 131 -13.58 7.45 15.93
CA TYR A 131 -13.74 6.04 16.22
C TYR A 131 -12.49 5.26 15.84
N MET A 132 -12.17 4.22 16.60
CA MET A 132 -11.10 3.29 16.28
C MET A 132 -11.74 1.93 16.02
N VAL A 133 -11.75 1.50 14.77
CA VAL A 133 -12.45 0.30 14.32
C VAL A 133 -11.44 -0.76 13.91
N PRO A 134 -11.36 -1.90 14.63
CA PRO A 134 -10.47 -2.99 14.22
C PRO A 134 -10.86 -3.55 12.85
N ALA A 135 -9.86 -3.78 12.01
CA ALA A 135 -10.06 -4.27 10.63
C ALA A 135 -10.26 -5.78 10.61
N VAL A 136 -11.32 -6.25 11.27
CA VAL A 136 -11.68 -7.67 11.34
C VAL A 136 -13.12 -7.86 10.84
N LYS A 137 -13.42 -9.05 10.35
CA LYS A 137 -14.74 -9.37 9.79
C LYS A 137 -15.90 -9.11 10.74
N GLN A 138 -15.67 -9.19 12.03
CA GLN A 138 -16.69 -8.94 13.05
C GLN A 138 -17.23 -7.52 12.98
N PHE A 139 -16.38 -6.55 12.62
CA PHE A 139 -16.71 -5.12 12.61
C PHE A 139 -16.80 -4.51 11.22
N ILE A 140 -16.05 -5.04 10.24
CA ILE A 140 -16.09 -4.55 8.87
C ILE A 140 -17.11 -5.41 8.10
N LEU A 141 -18.30 -4.88 7.93
CA LEU A 141 -19.41 -5.62 7.32
C LEU A 141 -19.27 -5.69 5.80
N SER A 142 -18.90 -4.59 5.17
CA SER A 142 -18.66 -4.54 3.73
C SER A 142 -17.79 -3.33 3.37
N THR A 143 -17.10 -3.42 2.25
CA THR A 143 -16.28 -2.34 1.71
C THR A 143 -16.57 -2.22 0.22
N ASP A 144 -16.97 -1.02 -0.21
CA ASP A 144 -17.26 -0.72 -1.61
C ASP A 144 -16.29 0.37 -2.08
N MET A 145 -15.21 -0.05 -2.75
CA MET A 145 -14.17 0.88 -3.21
C MET A 145 -14.62 1.71 -4.42
N GLU A 146 -15.59 1.22 -5.19
CA GLU A 146 -16.11 1.97 -6.34
C GLU A 146 -16.90 3.19 -5.89
N ASN A 147 -17.71 3.03 -4.85
CA ASN A 147 -18.49 4.12 -4.26
C ASN A 147 -17.76 4.81 -3.11
N ASN A 148 -16.57 4.34 -2.76
CA ASN A 148 -15.73 4.89 -1.70
C ASN A 148 -16.43 4.88 -0.34
N THR A 149 -17.08 3.76 -0.01
CA THR A 149 -17.83 3.59 1.24
C THR A 149 -17.49 2.30 1.95
N MET A 150 -17.69 2.28 3.27
CA MET A 150 -17.49 1.11 4.11
C MET A 150 -18.62 1.03 5.14
N GLN A 151 -19.18 -0.16 5.32
CA GLN A 151 -20.18 -0.41 6.36
C GLN A 151 -19.50 -1.10 7.52
N VAL A 152 -19.67 -0.57 8.71
CA VAL A 152 -19.06 -1.12 9.93
C VAL A 152 -20.10 -1.34 11.01
N ARG A 153 -19.73 -2.19 11.96
CA ARG A 153 -20.49 -2.42 13.18
C ARG A 153 -19.72 -1.82 14.35
N LEU A 154 -20.33 -0.88 15.05
CA LEU A 154 -19.72 -0.26 16.21
C LEU A 154 -20.18 -0.97 17.49
N ILE A 155 -19.26 -1.06 18.44
CA ILE A 155 -19.56 -1.52 19.78
C ILE A 155 -19.09 -0.47 20.78
N GLU A 156 -19.55 -0.58 22.02
CA GLU A 156 -19.13 0.30 23.09
C GLU A 156 -17.61 0.27 23.27
N GLY A 157 -17.00 1.43 23.46
CA GLY A 157 -15.57 1.57 23.63
C GLY A 157 -14.79 1.91 22.35
N MET A 158 -15.42 1.87 21.18
CA MET A 158 -14.74 2.22 19.92
C MET A 158 -14.57 3.72 19.71
N ARG A 159 -15.39 4.54 20.34
CA ARG A 159 -15.31 5.98 20.21
C ARG A 159 -14.15 6.51 21.07
N SER A 160 -13.09 6.97 20.40
CA SER A 160 -11.84 7.35 21.08
C SER A 160 -11.88 8.75 21.71
N ASP A 161 -12.81 9.60 21.28
CA ASP A 161 -12.97 10.96 21.83
C ASP A 161 -14.03 11.04 22.94
N GLU A 162 -14.49 9.90 23.41
CA GLU A 162 -15.47 9.80 24.50
C GLU A 162 -14.77 9.95 25.85
N ASN A 163 -15.29 10.81 26.71
CA ASN A 163 -14.77 11.07 28.05
C ASN A 163 -15.41 10.13 29.09
#